data_57950ee2da1d8f9225bedbc1953f96c1
#
_entry.id   57950ee2da1d8f9225bedbc1953f96c1
#
_cell.length_a   1.000
_cell.length_b   1.000
_cell.length_c   1.000
_cell.angle_alpha   90.00
_cell.angle_beta   90.00
_cell.angle_gamma   90.00
#
_symmetry.space_group_name_H-M   'P 1'
#
loop_
_entity.id
_entity.type
_entity.pdbx_description
1 polymer ?
#
loop_
_entity_poly.entity_id
_entity_poly.type
_entity_poly.pdbx_seq_one_letter_code
_entity_poly.pdbx_strand_id
1 'polypeptide(L)'
;MQTQALITLAQWLSPSFPIGAFSYSHGLEMAVQDGTIHDAASLQAWLSDIITHGAGRTDAILLNAGFAGKGMDEVDALARALAPSSERLTEMTQQGAAFVRVVNDVWGHDLPDLTLPVAFGAACAAQGLPQEQGAQLFLHAFVSALVSAAIRAVPLGQTDGQRVITALAPLCHDTVTLALTQTIDDIGSACFLADIASMRHETLYSRMFQT
;
A
#
# COMPACT_ATOMS: atom_id res chain seq x y z
N MET A 1 23.42 -14.28 1.21
CA MET A 1 22.85 -13.11 0.52
C MET A 1 21.31 -13.15 0.52
N GLN A 2 20.66 -14.20 0.00
CA GLN A 2 19.18 -14.25 -0.09
C GLN A 2 18.46 -14.15 1.27
N THR A 3 18.94 -14.85 2.30
CA THR A 3 18.35 -14.80 3.65
C THR A 3 18.42 -13.40 4.27
N GLN A 4 19.53 -12.68 4.11
CA GLN A 4 19.68 -11.33 4.64
C GLN A 4 18.73 -10.34 3.97
N ALA A 5 18.54 -10.45 2.65
CA ALA A 5 17.57 -9.63 1.92
C ALA A 5 16.14 -9.84 2.42
N LEU A 6 15.74 -11.10 2.66
CA LEU A 6 14.42 -11.41 3.20
C LEU A 6 14.22 -10.86 4.62
N ILE A 7 15.26 -10.91 5.46
CA ILE A 7 15.21 -10.33 6.82
C ILE A 7 15.01 -8.82 6.74
N THR A 8 15.73 -8.13 5.85
CA THR A 8 15.58 -6.67 5.66
C THR A 8 14.16 -6.33 5.17
N LEU A 9 13.63 -7.04 4.17
CA LEU A 9 12.26 -6.85 3.71
C LEU A 9 11.23 -7.10 4.82
N ALA A 10 11.41 -8.17 5.61
CA ALA A 10 10.53 -8.46 6.75
C ALA A 10 10.59 -7.36 7.82
N GLN A 11 11.75 -6.74 8.03
CA GLN A 11 11.91 -5.61 8.96
C GLN A 11 11.19 -4.36 8.44
N TRP A 12 11.39 -4.00 7.16
CA TRP A 12 10.79 -2.81 6.55
C TRP A 12 9.26 -2.88 6.45
N LEU A 13 8.72 -4.08 6.26
CA LEU A 13 7.29 -4.34 6.11
C LEU A 13 6.63 -4.83 7.42
N SER A 14 7.37 -4.86 8.51
CA SER A 14 6.84 -5.19 9.82
C SER A 14 5.85 -4.10 10.28
N PRO A 15 4.74 -4.47 10.93
CA PRO A 15 3.86 -3.51 11.60
C PRO A 15 4.55 -2.62 12.63
N SER A 16 5.73 -3.02 13.12
CA SER A 16 6.56 -2.23 14.04
C SER A 16 7.48 -1.23 13.35
N PHE A 17 7.59 -1.26 12.01
CA PHE A 17 8.37 -0.26 11.29
C PHE A 17 7.68 1.10 11.40
N PRO A 18 8.38 2.19 11.76
CA PRO A 18 7.75 3.41 12.26
C PRO A 18 7.25 4.34 11.14
N ILE A 19 6.38 3.84 10.26
CA ILE A 19 5.71 4.62 9.20
C ILE A 19 4.28 5.02 9.56
N GLY A 20 3.74 4.55 10.68
CA GLY A 20 2.39 4.90 11.13
C GLY A 20 1.25 4.22 10.36
N ALA A 21 1.50 3.14 9.60
CA ALA A 21 0.50 2.46 8.76
C ALA A 21 -0.75 1.99 9.51
N PHE A 22 -0.65 1.76 10.81
CA PHE A 22 -1.76 1.33 11.67
C PHE A 22 -2.92 2.35 11.75
N SER A 23 -2.64 3.62 11.48
CA SER A 23 -3.60 4.72 11.61
C SER A 23 -4.48 4.92 10.39
N TYR A 24 -4.29 4.16 9.33
CA TYR A 24 -4.93 4.37 8.04
C TYR A 24 -5.84 3.21 7.65
N SER A 25 -6.99 3.52 7.05
CA SER A 25 -7.95 2.52 6.56
C SER A 25 -8.16 2.55 5.06
N HIS A 26 -7.61 3.54 4.36
CA HIS A 26 -7.72 3.67 2.91
C HIS A 26 -9.20 3.79 2.43
N GLY A 27 -10.02 4.57 3.17
CA GLY A 27 -11.45 4.71 2.91
C GLY A 27 -12.30 3.52 3.34
N LEU A 28 -11.71 2.45 3.89
CA LEU A 28 -12.42 1.24 4.31
C LEU A 28 -13.41 1.54 5.44
N GLU A 29 -13.08 2.45 6.38
CA GLU A 29 -13.99 2.85 7.45
C GLU A 29 -15.31 3.40 6.89
N MET A 30 -15.25 4.20 5.82
CA MET A 30 -16.45 4.71 5.15
C MET A 30 -17.27 3.60 4.51
N ALA A 31 -16.61 2.65 3.85
CA ALA A 31 -17.28 1.49 3.24
C ALA A 31 -17.95 0.57 4.28
N VAL A 32 -17.38 0.48 5.48
CA VAL A 32 -18.01 -0.20 6.64
C VAL A 32 -19.23 0.57 7.13
N GLN A 33 -19.11 1.88 7.28
CA GLN A 33 -20.21 2.73 7.75
C GLN A 33 -21.40 2.70 6.78
N ASP A 34 -21.16 2.64 5.47
CA ASP A 34 -22.20 2.51 4.45
C ASP A 34 -22.81 1.09 4.37
N GLY A 35 -22.26 0.12 5.10
CA GLY A 35 -22.69 -1.28 5.05
C GLY A 35 -22.21 -2.04 3.82
N THR A 36 -21.34 -1.48 3.00
CA THR A 36 -20.71 -2.15 1.86
C THR A 36 -19.81 -3.29 2.33
N ILE A 37 -19.05 -3.04 3.40
CA ILE A 37 -18.22 -4.06 4.06
C ILE A 37 -18.85 -4.39 5.41
N HIS A 38 -19.31 -5.64 5.57
CA HIS A 38 -20.00 -6.08 6.78
C HIS A 38 -19.60 -7.50 7.23
N ASP A 39 -18.87 -8.24 6.40
CA ASP A 39 -18.37 -9.59 6.69
C ASP A 39 -17.07 -9.89 5.93
N ALA A 40 -16.54 -11.11 6.08
CA ALA A 40 -15.30 -11.54 5.44
C ALA A 40 -15.41 -11.60 3.90
N ALA A 41 -16.58 -11.96 3.37
CA ALA A 41 -16.78 -12.10 1.93
C ALA A 41 -16.81 -10.72 1.23
N SER A 42 -17.57 -9.77 1.79
CA SER A 42 -17.62 -8.39 1.31
C SER A 42 -16.27 -7.68 1.45
N LEU A 43 -15.52 -7.93 2.53
CA LEU A 43 -14.15 -7.44 2.69
C LEU A 43 -13.22 -8.01 1.61
N GLN A 44 -13.27 -9.32 1.37
CA GLN A 44 -12.43 -9.95 0.35
C GLN A 44 -12.73 -9.41 -1.04
N ALA A 45 -14.02 -9.24 -1.39
CA ALA A 45 -14.41 -8.66 -2.68
C ALA A 45 -13.88 -7.22 -2.83
N TRP A 46 -14.08 -6.37 -1.82
CA TRP A 46 -13.58 -5.00 -1.80
C TRP A 46 -12.06 -4.91 -1.98
N LEU A 47 -11.32 -5.74 -1.23
CA LEU A 47 -9.86 -5.76 -1.34
C LEU A 47 -9.38 -6.33 -2.69
N SER A 48 -10.10 -7.29 -3.28
CA SER A 48 -9.80 -7.79 -4.62
C SER A 48 -9.85 -6.67 -5.67
N ASP A 49 -10.86 -5.81 -5.61
CA ASP A 49 -10.98 -4.67 -6.52
C ASP A 49 -9.86 -3.64 -6.31
N ILE A 50 -9.52 -3.32 -5.06
CA ILE A 50 -8.41 -2.41 -4.74
C ILE A 50 -7.08 -2.97 -5.25
N ILE A 51 -6.84 -4.27 -5.11
CA ILE A 51 -5.61 -4.92 -5.56
C ILE A 51 -5.49 -4.86 -7.09
N THR A 52 -6.56 -5.20 -7.81
CA THR A 52 -6.50 -5.40 -9.26
C THR A 52 -6.75 -4.13 -10.08
N HIS A 53 -7.61 -3.25 -9.59
CA HIS A 53 -8.11 -2.10 -10.34
C HIS A 53 -7.84 -0.74 -9.67
N GLY A 54 -7.34 -0.75 -8.44
CA GLY A 54 -7.11 0.44 -7.63
C GLY A 54 -5.65 0.64 -7.22
N ALA A 55 -5.49 1.08 -5.98
CA ALA A 55 -4.20 1.44 -5.41
C ALA A 55 -3.20 0.28 -5.41
N GLY A 56 -3.62 -0.96 -5.24
CA GLY A 56 -2.70 -2.11 -5.23
C GLY A 56 -1.89 -2.21 -6.52
N ARG A 57 -2.56 -2.16 -7.69
CA ARG A 57 -1.90 -2.17 -9.00
C ARG A 57 -1.09 -0.90 -9.24
N THR A 58 -1.67 0.25 -8.92
CA THR A 58 -1.02 1.55 -9.11
C THR A 58 0.28 1.64 -8.30
N ASP A 59 0.24 1.28 -7.02
CA ASP A 59 1.39 1.30 -6.12
C ASP A 59 2.47 0.30 -6.56
N ALA A 60 2.09 -0.87 -7.09
CA ALA A 60 3.04 -1.85 -7.63
C ALA A 60 3.78 -1.31 -8.87
N ILE A 61 3.10 -0.58 -9.78
CA ILE A 61 3.73 0.08 -10.94
C ILE A 61 4.65 1.22 -10.48
N LEU A 62 4.21 2.05 -9.53
CA LEU A 62 5.01 3.14 -8.98
C LEU A 62 6.27 2.63 -8.25
N LEU A 63 6.14 1.53 -7.50
CA LEU A 63 7.27 0.86 -6.87
C LEU A 63 8.27 0.34 -7.91
N ASN A 64 7.78 -0.27 -9.00
CA ASN A 64 8.61 -0.72 -10.10
C ASN A 64 9.38 0.44 -10.74
N ALA A 65 8.72 1.58 -10.98
CA ALA A 65 9.35 2.79 -11.50
C ALA A 65 10.38 3.37 -10.53
N GLY A 66 10.07 3.42 -9.23
CA GLY A 66 11.00 3.82 -8.17
C GLY A 66 12.25 2.92 -8.10
N PHE A 67 12.07 1.60 -8.26
CA PHE A 67 13.18 0.65 -8.32
C PHE A 67 14.08 0.89 -9.55
N ALA A 68 13.50 1.24 -10.69
CA ALA A 68 14.26 1.57 -11.89
C ALA A 68 15.10 2.87 -11.77
N GLY A 69 14.71 3.77 -10.86
CA GLY A 69 15.47 4.97 -10.49
C GLY A 69 15.55 6.06 -11.56
N LYS A 70 14.77 5.96 -12.63
CA LYS A 70 14.74 6.95 -13.72
C LYS A 70 13.61 7.93 -13.53
N GLY A 71 13.90 9.23 -13.61
CA GLY A 71 12.87 10.28 -13.53
C GLY A 71 12.10 10.25 -12.20
N MET A 72 12.78 10.01 -11.08
CA MET A 72 12.14 9.82 -9.77
C MET A 72 11.22 10.97 -9.36
N ASP A 73 11.64 12.21 -9.65
CA ASP A 73 10.83 13.40 -9.36
C ASP A 73 9.52 13.40 -10.15
N GLU A 74 9.55 12.97 -11.42
CA GLU A 74 8.35 12.86 -12.28
C GLU A 74 7.44 11.72 -11.83
N VAL A 75 8.03 10.58 -11.45
CA VAL A 75 7.28 9.42 -10.92
C VAL A 75 6.59 9.78 -9.60
N ASP A 76 7.28 10.48 -8.70
CA ASP A 76 6.71 10.90 -7.43
C ASP A 76 5.64 12.00 -7.61
N ALA A 77 5.87 12.95 -8.52
CA ALA A 77 4.86 13.96 -8.87
C ALA A 77 3.59 13.31 -9.45
N LEU A 78 3.75 12.30 -10.31
CA LEU A 78 2.63 11.52 -10.82
C LEU A 78 1.90 10.75 -9.70
N ALA A 79 2.63 10.09 -8.81
CA ALA A 79 2.06 9.40 -7.66
C ALA A 79 1.18 10.33 -6.81
N ARG A 80 1.67 11.55 -6.53
CA ARG A 80 0.91 12.58 -5.81
C ARG A 80 -0.33 13.05 -6.56
N ALA A 81 -0.22 13.23 -7.87
CA ALA A 81 -1.35 13.68 -8.72
C ALA A 81 -2.45 12.62 -8.86
N LEU A 82 -2.11 11.34 -8.73
CA LEU A 82 -3.05 10.22 -8.83
C LEU A 82 -3.75 9.89 -7.50
N ALA A 83 -3.39 10.55 -6.40
CA ALA A 83 -4.06 10.34 -5.12
C ALA A 83 -5.54 10.71 -5.21
N PRO A 84 -6.48 9.78 -4.92
CA PRO A 84 -7.91 10.03 -5.12
C PRO A 84 -8.52 10.98 -4.10
N SER A 85 -7.86 11.23 -2.98
CA SER A 85 -8.32 12.11 -1.90
C SER A 85 -7.15 12.83 -1.24
N SER A 86 -7.43 13.91 -0.51
CA SER A 86 -6.41 14.63 0.27
C SER A 86 -5.84 13.77 1.40
N GLU A 87 -6.66 12.91 1.98
CA GLU A 87 -6.25 11.96 3.01
C GLU A 87 -5.30 10.89 2.45
N ARG A 88 -5.58 10.35 1.25
CA ARG A 88 -4.65 9.42 0.58
C ARG A 88 -3.34 10.07 0.21
N LEU A 89 -3.37 11.31 -0.28
CA LEU A 89 -2.15 12.07 -0.52
C LEU A 89 -1.34 12.25 0.76
N THR A 90 -2.00 12.60 1.86
CA THR A 90 -1.39 12.75 3.18
C THR A 90 -0.77 11.42 3.65
N GLU A 91 -1.52 10.32 3.56
CA GLU A 91 -1.05 8.99 3.95
C GLU A 91 0.23 8.60 3.21
N MET A 92 0.20 8.60 1.87
CA MET A 92 1.33 8.14 1.07
C MET A 92 2.58 9.03 1.21
N THR A 93 2.39 10.33 1.46
CA THR A 93 3.51 11.28 1.66
C THR A 93 4.10 11.17 3.07
N GLN A 94 3.27 11.08 4.11
CA GLN A 94 3.75 10.96 5.48
C GLN A 94 4.44 9.61 5.73
N GLN A 95 3.85 8.52 5.23
CA GLN A 95 4.47 7.20 5.34
C GLN A 95 5.78 7.14 4.55
N GLY A 96 5.81 7.71 3.34
CA GLY A 96 7.01 7.77 2.52
C GLY A 96 8.15 8.52 3.19
N ALA A 97 7.90 9.74 3.68
CA ALA A 97 8.89 10.55 4.39
C ALA A 97 9.38 9.84 5.68
N ALA A 98 8.48 9.20 6.43
CA ALA A 98 8.87 8.43 7.61
C ALA A 98 9.74 7.22 7.25
N PHE A 99 9.39 6.51 6.16
CA PHE A 99 10.16 5.38 5.65
C PHE A 99 11.56 5.80 5.22
N VAL A 100 11.66 6.83 4.35
CA VAL A 100 12.93 7.37 3.85
C VAL A 100 13.85 7.78 5.00
N ARG A 101 13.35 8.54 5.96
CA ARG A 101 14.13 8.96 7.13
C ARG A 101 14.77 7.77 7.84
N VAL A 102 14.00 6.73 8.15
CA VAL A 102 14.53 5.57 8.87
C VAL A 102 15.52 4.77 8.01
N VAL A 103 15.21 4.61 6.72
CA VAL A 103 16.11 3.90 5.79
C VAL A 103 17.43 4.63 5.62
N ASN A 104 17.41 5.95 5.47
CA ASN A 104 18.62 6.76 5.39
C ASN A 104 19.44 6.68 6.69
N ASP A 105 18.80 6.83 7.84
CA ASP A 105 19.49 6.84 9.14
C ASP A 105 20.11 5.48 9.50
N VAL A 106 19.42 4.36 9.18
CA VAL A 106 19.83 3.03 9.64
C VAL A 106 20.69 2.30 8.60
N TRP A 107 20.42 2.47 7.32
CA TRP A 107 21.14 1.78 6.23
C TRP A 107 22.13 2.67 5.49
N GLY A 108 22.20 3.96 5.83
CA GLY A 108 23.19 4.90 5.28
C GLY A 108 22.92 5.30 3.83
N HIS A 109 21.65 5.33 3.42
CA HIS A 109 21.23 5.84 2.12
C HIS A 109 21.01 7.36 2.17
N ASP A 110 20.81 7.97 1.02
CA ASP A 110 20.51 9.40 0.84
C ASP A 110 19.36 9.55 -0.16
N LEU A 111 18.21 8.94 0.18
CA LEU A 111 17.01 9.03 -0.62
C LEU A 111 16.28 10.34 -0.32
N PRO A 112 15.71 11.02 -1.34
CA PRO A 112 14.87 12.20 -1.12
C PRO A 112 13.51 11.80 -0.53
N ASP A 113 12.75 12.80 -0.05
CA ASP A 113 11.37 12.60 0.37
C ASP A 113 10.50 12.21 -0.82
N LEU A 114 9.95 10.99 -0.76
CA LEU A 114 9.12 10.37 -1.81
C LEU A 114 7.84 9.81 -1.20
N THR A 115 6.84 9.60 -2.03
CA THR A 115 5.66 8.81 -1.65
C THR A 115 6.04 7.35 -1.37
N LEU A 116 5.32 6.68 -0.48
CA LEU A 116 5.72 5.37 0.03
C LEU A 116 6.04 4.32 -1.05
N PRO A 117 5.21 4.10 -2.11
CA PRO A 117 5.55 3.09 -3.11
C PRO A 117 6.83 3.43 -3.88
N VAL A 118 7.04 4.69 -4.25
CA VAL A 118 8.26 5.13 -4.95
C VAL A 118 9.48 5.01 -4.03
N ALA A 119 9.37 5.46 -2.78
CA ALA A 119 10.42 5.36 -1.77
C ALA A 119 10.83 3.91 -1.51
N PHE A 120 9.86 3.01 -1.39
CA PHE A 120 10.15 1.59 -1.14
C PHE A 120 10.87 0.95 -2.33
N GLY A 121 10.44 1.24 -3.56
CA GLY A 121 11.13 0.79 -4.77
C GLY A 121 12.58 1.27 -4.84
N ALA A 122 12.80 2.58 -4.65
CA ALA A 122 14.13 3.19 -4.65
C ALA A 122 15.03 2.60 -3.54
N ALA A 123 14.49 2.40 -2.35
CA ALA A 123 15.21 1.80 -1.24
C ALA A 123 15.60 0.34 -1.52
N CYS A 124 14.70 -0.45 -2.13
CA CYS A 124 15.02 -1.83 -2.55
C CYS A 124 16.17 -1.85 -3.53
N ALA A 125 16.19 -0.96 -4.53
CA ALA A 125 17.28 -0.85 -5.48
C ALA A 125 18.59 -0.45 -4.81
N ALA A 126 18.57 0.59 -3.96
CA ALA A 126 19.73 1.07 -3.24
C ALA A 126 20.35 0.01 -2.32
N GLN A 127 19.50 -0.81 -1.67
CA GLN A 127 19.92 -1.89 -0.77
C GLN A 127 20.25 -3.21 -1.51
N GLY A 128 20.06 -3.28 -2.83
CA GLY A 128 20.27 -4.51 -3.61
C GLY A 128 19.29 -5.63 -3.26
N LEU A 129 18.06 -5.28 -2.87
CA LEU A 129 17.01 -6.24 -2.55
C LEU A 129 16.32 -6.74 -3.82
N PRO A 130 15.79 -7.97 -3.82
CA PRO A 130 15.12 -8.52 -4.99
C PRO A 130 13.79 -7.80 -5.26
N GLN A 131 13.66 -7.23 -6.46
CA GLN A 131 12.53 -6.38 -6.86
C GLN A 131 11.18 -7.09 -6.74
N GLU A 132 11.05 -8.27 -7.36
CA GLU A 132 9.79 -9.01 -7.39
C GLU A 132 9.31 -9.40 -5.98
N GLN A 133 10.21 -9.98 -5.17
CA GLN A 133 9.89 -10.36 -3.80
C GLN A 133 9.58 -9.13 -2.93
N GLY A 134 10.30 -8.03 -3.14
CA GLY A 134 10.01 -6.76 -2.47
C GLY A 134 8.61 -6.24 -2.78
N ALA A 135 8.23 -6.22 -4.06
CA ALA A 135 6.90 -5.78 -4.49
C ALA A 135 5.77 -6.71 -4.00
N GLN A 136 6.00 -8.03 -4.04
CA GLN A 136 5.02 -9.02 -3.53
C GLN A 136 4.79 -8.86 -2.02
N LEU A 137 5.86 -8.71 -1.24
CA LEU A 137 5.75 -8.51 0.19
C LEU A 137 5.16 -7.14 0.53
N PHE A 138 5.45 -6.09 -0.24
CA PHE A 138 4.84 -4.77 -0.09
C PHE A 138 3.33 -4.83 -0.26
N LEU A 139 2.84 -5.41 -1.35
CA LEU A 139 1.40 -5.54 -1.61
C LEU A 139 0.72 -6.45 -0.57
N HIS A 140 1.38 -7.53 -0.16
CA HIS A 140 0.89 -8.39 0.93
C HIS A 140 0.79 -7.63 2.26
N ALA A 141 1.78 -6.79 2.61
CA ALA A 141 1.75 -5.97 3.82
C ALA A 141 0.64 -4.91 3.77
N PHE A 142 0.41 -4.29 2.60
CA PHE A 142 -0.71 -3.38 2.37
C PHE A 142 -2.06 -4.07 2.63
N VAL A 143 -2.30 -5.24 2.03
CA VAL A 143 -3.53 -6.04 2.29
C VAL A 143 -3.66 -6.40 3.77
N SER A 144 -2.57 -6.82 4.42
CA SER A 144 -2.57 -7.18 5.83
C SER A 144 -2.92 -6.00 6.73
N ALA A 145 -2.46 -4.79 6.40
CA ALA A 145 -2.80 -3.55 7.12
C ALA A 145 -4.30 -3.23 6.98
N LEU A 146 -4.87 -3.35 5.77
CA LEU A 146 -6.30 -3.11 5.52
C LEU A 146 -7.20 -4.15 6.21
N VAL A 147 -6.81 -5.43 6.18
CA VAL A 147 -7.53 -6.47 6.94
C VAL A 147 -7.46 -6.19 8.45
N SER A 148 -6.31 -5.75 8.96
CA SER A 148 -6.17 -5.35 10.36
C SER A 148 -7.06 -4.14 10.71
N ALA A 149 -7.23 -3.18 9.80
CA ALA A 149 -8.19 -2.09 9.96
C ALA A 149 -9.64 -2.61 9.97
N ALA A 150 -9.99 -3.51 9.04
CA ALA A 150 -11.33 -4.11 8.97
C ALA A 150 -11.71 -4.87 10.25
N ILE A 151 -10.81 -5.65 10.83
CA ILE A 151 -11.05 -6.39 12.08
C ILE A 151 -11.41 -5.44 13.24
N ARG A 152 -10.94 -4.20 13.21
CA ARG A 152 -11.29 -3.18 14.22
C ARG A 152 -12.63 -2.51 13.97
N ALA A 153 -13.09 -2.47 12.72
CA ALA A 153 -14.28 -1.76 12.30
C ALA A 153 -15.50 -2.66 12.07
N VAL A 154 -15.30 -3.95 11.77
CA VAL A 154 -16.35 -4.94 11.47
C VAL A 154 -16.24 -6.07 12.50
N PRO A 155 -17.34 -6.73 12.87
CA PRO A 155 -17.31 -7.87 13.81
C PRO A 155 -16.70 -9.13 13.16
N LEU A 156 -15.43 -9.02 12.74
CA LEU A 156 -14.62 -10.09 12.16
C LEU A 156 -13.64 -10.65 13.20
N GLY A 157 -13.55 -11.97 13.26
CA GLY A 157 -12.55 -12.65 14.06
C GLY A 157 -11.15 -12.56 13.43
N GLN A 158 -10.10 -12.62 14.26
CA GLN A 158 -8.69 -12.65 13.77
C GLN A 158 -8.46 -13.77 12.76
N THR A 159 -9.07 -14.95 13.00
CA THR A 159 -8.95 -16.09 12.09
C THR A 159 -9.60 -15.84 10.74
N ASP A 160 -10.72 -15.12 10.70
CA ASP A 160 -11.40 -14.77 9.45
C ASP A 160 -10.56 -13.76 8.65
N GLY A 161 -9.96 -12.80 9.33
CA GLY A 161 -8.98 -11.89 8.71
C GLY A 161 -7.80 -12.65 8.07
N GLN A 162 -7.23 -13.64 8.77
CA GLN A 162 -6.14 -14.46 8.21
C GLN A 162 -6.60 -15.29 7.00
N ARG A 163 -7.85 -15.77 6.97
CA ARG A 163 -8.42 -16.45 5.81
C ARG A 163 -8.52 -15.50 4.60
N VAL A 164 -8.96 -14.26 4.81
CA VAL A 164 -9.02 -13.24 3.75
C VAL A 164 -7.63 -12.94 3.19
N ILE A 165 -6.63 -12.70 4.04
CA ILE A 165 -5.25 -12.47 3.61
C ILE A 165 -4.73 -13.66 2.78
N THR A 166 -4.94 -14.89 3.25
CA THR A 166 -4.50 -16.10 2.54
C THR A 166 -5.19 -16.24 1.19
N ALA A 167 -6.49 -15.95 1.12
CA ALA A 167 -7.26 -16.03 -0.13
C ALA A 167 -6.82 -14.98 -1.17
N LEU A 168 -6.33 -13.81 -0.72
CA LEU A 168 -5.87 -12.72 -1.59
C LEU A 168 -4.40 -12.85 -2.00
N ALA A 169 -3.61 -13.71 -1.36
CA ALA A 169 -2.18 -13.84 -1.65
C ALA A 169 -1.87 -14.21 -3.12
N PRO A 170 -2.61 -15.14 -3.79
CA PRO A 170 -2.41 -15.39 -5.22
C PRO A 170 -2.68 -14.15 -6.08
N LEU A 171 -3.74 -13.39 -5.76
CA LEU A 171 -4.10 -12.17 -6.48
C LEU A 171 -3.02 -11.09 -6.36
N CYS A 172 -2.43 -10.94 -5.17
CA CYS A 172 -1.28 -10.05 -4.97
C CYS A 172 -0.09 -10.47 -5.86
N HIS A 173 0.21 -11.77 -5.95
CA HIS A 173 1.26 -12.29 -6.80
C HIS A 173 1.01 -11.95 -8.27
N ASP A 174 -0.19 -12.24 -8.78
CA ASP A 174 -0.55 -12.00 -10.18
C ASP A 174 -0.52 -10.52 -10.54
N THR A 175 -1.03 -9.65 -9.64
CA THR A 175 -1.01 -8.20 -9.81
C THR A 175 0.42 -7.67 -9.88
N VAL A 176 1.31 -8.11 -9.00
CA VAL A 176 2.72 -7.69 -9.03
C VAL A 176 3.41 -8.20 -10.30
N THR A 177 3.20 -9.47 -10.67
CA THR A 177 3.78 -10.04 -11.90
C THR A 177 3.40 -9.22 -13.13
N LEU A 178 2.14 -8.81 -13.22
CA LEU A 178 1.68 -7.92 -14.29
C LEU A 178 2.33 -6.53 -14.19
N ALA A 179 2.32 -5.92 -13.01
CA ALA A 179 2.87 -4.58 -12.78
C ALA A 179 4.36 -4.47 -13.14
N LEU A 180 5.13 -5.53 -12.94
CA LEU A 180 6.55 -5.56 -13.32
C LEU A 180 6.79 -5.50 -14.84
N THR A 181 5.77 -5.79 -15.65
CA THR A 181 5.82 -5.64 -17.13
C THR A 181 5.29 -4.31 -17.63
N GLN A 182 4.76 -3.47 -16.73
CA GLN A 182 4.10 -2.21 -17.01
C GLN A 182 5.00 -1.01 -16.70
N THR A 183 4.63 0.13 -17.28
CA THR A 183 5.26 1.43 -17.07
C THR A 183 4.27 2.41 -16.44
N ILE A 184 4.72 3.61 -16.07
CA ILE A 184 3.85 4.67 -15.56
C ILE A 184 2.75 5.08 -16.56
N ASP A 185 2.95 4.85 -17.86
CA ASP A 185 1.94 5.14 -18.90
C ASP A 185 0.77 4.14 -18.86
N ASP A 186 0.94 3.00 -18.19
CA ASP A 186 -0.09 1.97 -18.04
C ASP A 186 -0.93 2.17 -16.76
N ILE A 187 -0.63 3.21 -15.97
CA ILE A 187 -1.37 3.50 -14.75
C ILE A 187 -2.77 3.99 -15.12
N GLY A 188 -3.77 3.35 -14.51
CA GLY A 188 -5.17 3.76 -14.56
C GLY A 188 -5.94 3.07 -13.45
N SER A 189 -6.73 3.84 -12.70
CA SER A 189 -7.63 3.30 -11.67
C SER A 189 -9.04 3.20 -12.21
N ALA A 190 -9.73 2.10 -11.87
CA ALA A 190 -11.15 1.89 -12.09
C ALA A 190 -11.87 1.49 -10.80
N CYS A 191 -11.25 1.72 -9.64
CA CYS A 191 -11.80 1.38 -8.33
C CYS A 191 -12.63 2.54 -7.75
N PHE A 192 -13.60 3.04 -8.54
CA PHE A 192 -14.37 4.25 -8.23
C PHE A 192 -15.06 4.22 -6.87
N LEU A 193 -15.54 3.07 -6.41
CA LEU A 193 -16.20 2.98 -5.11
C LEU A 193 -15.22 3.20 -3.96
N ALA A 194 -13.99 2.68 -4.06
CA ALA A 194 -12.96 2.90 -3.06
C ALA A 194 -12.47 4.36 -3.07
N ASP A 195 -12.31 4.94 -4.25
CA ASP A 195 -11.92 6.35 -4.40
C ASP A 195 -12.98 7.27 -3.80
N ILE A 196 -14.27 7.03 -4.09
CA ILE A 196 -15.41 7.77 -3.51
C ILE A 196 -15.47 7.57 -1.99
N ALA A 197 -15.26 6.35 -1.49
CA ALA A 197 -15.24 6.08 -0.05
C ALA A 197 -14.12 6.88 0.64
N SER A 198 -12.93 6.93 0.04
CA SER A 198 -11.81 7.73 0.54
C SER A 198 -12.13 9.23 0.58
N MET A 199 -12.75 9.78 -0.49
CA MET A 199 -13.18 11.20 -0.51
C MET A 199 -14.26 11.49 0.55
N ARG A 200 -15.23 10.59 0.73
CA ARG A 200 -16.31 10.77 1.72
C ARG A 200 -15.82 10.61 3.14
N HIS A 201 -14.75 9.85 3.36
CA HIS A 201 -14.11 9.70 4.67
C HIS A 201 -13.63 11.05 5.21
N GLU A 202 -13.18 11.98 4.36
CA GLU A 202 -12.73 13.32 4.76
C GLU A 202 -13.78 14.11 5.56
N THR A 203 -15.05 13.82 5.37
CA THR A 203 -16.18 14.51 6.01
C THR A 203 -16.86 13.72 7.12
N LEU A 204 -16.31 12.55 7.48
CA LEU A 204 -16.84 11.74 8.58
C LEU A 204 -16.75 12.50 9.91
N TYR A 205 -17.90 12.58 10.63
CA TYR A 205 -18.00 13.29 11.90
C TYR A 205 -17.18 12.61 13.02
N SER A 206 -17.16 11.28 13.04
CA SER A 206 -16.40 10.49 14.00
C SER A 206 -15.58 9.46 13.26
N ARG A 207 -14.28 9.41 13.51
CA ARG A 207 -13.32 8.58 12.78
C ARG A 207 -12.44 7.81 13.74
N MET A 208 -12.21 6.55 13.43
CA MET A 208 -11.24 5.70 14.11
C MET A 208 -9.86 5.81 13.42
N PHE A 209 -9.86 6.07 12.12
CA PHE A 209 -8.68 6.15 11.28
C PHE A 209 -8.45 7.57 10.73
N GLN A 210 -7.27 7.80 10.17
CA GLN A 210 -6.90 9.08 9.55
C GLN A 210 -7.31 9.15 8.07
N THR A 211 -7.50 7.98 7.43
CA THR A 211 -8.01 7.86 6.05
C THR A 211 -9.03 6.75 5.94
#